data_a959880aa0206e975ec9f7178e818532
#
_entry.id   a959880aa0206e975ec9f7178e818532
#
_cell.length_a   1.000
_cell.length_b   1.000
_cell.length_c   1.000
_cell.angle_alpha   90.00
_cell.angle_beta   90.00
_cell.angle_gamma   90.00
#
_symmetry.space_group_name_H-M   'P 1'
#
loop_
_entity.id
_entity.type
_entity.pdbx_description
1 polymer ?
#
loop_
_entity_poly.entity_id
_entity_poly.type
_entity_poly.pdbx_seq_one_letter_code
_entity_poly.pdbx_strand_id
1 'polypeptide(L)'
;MANDSQFRTGTRIVATRGVREYRDTIPSLIRAEDVVLEVGCGWGTTTAELARHAHHALGTDISRECIVRAQSLHATLDFRVMDAFDLRAVLDLGKRWSAIYMDLSGLSGYRGLLDLIALLNTYAAMLEPRVIVVKSGALKHFARNCQAWR
;
A
#
# COMPACT_ATOMS: atom_id res chain seq x y z
N MET A 1 -13.46 28.32 -1.51
CA MET A 1 -12.50 27.78 -0.53
C MET A 1 -12.50 26.27 -0.66
N ALA A 2 -11.33 25.65 -0.84
CA ALA A 2 -11.24 24.19 -0.79
C ALA A 2 -11.70 23.73 0.60
N ASN A 3 -12.57 22.71 0.64
CA ASN A 3 -13.05 22.17 1.91
C ASN A 3 -11.91 21.35 2.55
N ASP A 4 -11.23 21.92 3.53
CA ASP A 4 -10.12 21.28 4.27
C ASP A 4 -10.49 19.91 4.84
N SER A 5 -11.78 19.60 4.99
CA SER A 5 -12.24 18.31 5.49
C SER A 5 -11.87 17.14 4.57
N GLN A 6 -11.68 17.39 3.27
CA GLN A 6 -11.30 16.36 2.30
C GLN A 6 -9.83 15.88 2.46
N PHE A 7 -8.99 16.64 3.14
CA PHE A 7 -7.58 16.30 3.37
C PHE A 7 -7.31 15.80 4.78
N ARG A 8 -8.33 15.67 5.62
CA ARG A 8 -8.19 15.17 6.99
C ARG A 8 -8.32 13.65 6.99
N THR A 9 -7.21 12.98 7.22
CA THR A 9 -7.20 11.54 7.48
C THR A 9 -6.43 11.27 8.76
N GLY A 10 -6.90 10.29 9.55
CA GLY A 10 -6.14 9.74 10.68
C GLY A 10 -5.05 8.75 10.24
N THR A 11 -5.01 8.40 8.96
CA THR A 11 -4.04 7.47 8.41
C THR A 11 -2.65 8.09 8.32
N ARG A 12 -1.66 7.41 8.88
CA ARG A 12 -0.26 7.77 8.70
C ARG A 12 0.25 7.25 7.36
N ILE A 13 0.83 8.12 6.52
CA ILE A 13 1.46 7.73 5.26
C ILE A 13 2.98 7.74 5.43
N VAL A 14 3.62 6.61 5.10
CA VAL A 14 5.07 6.40 5.20
C VAL A 14 5.64 6.13 3.82
N ALA A 15 6.39 7.08 3.27
CA ALA A 15 7.03 6.94 1.97
C ALA A 15 8.43 6.36 2.09
N THR A 16 8.73 5.34 1.28
CA THR A 16 10.03 4.67 1.20
C THR A 16 10.63 4.80 -0.18
N ARG A 17 11.96 4.72 -0.30
CA ARG A 17 12.67 4.93 -1.57
C ARG A 17 12.64 3.70 -2.47
N GLY A 18 12.84 2.52 -1.90
CA GLY A 18 12.99 1.28 -2.63
C GLY A 18 12.52 0.07 -1.83
N VAL A 19 12.54 -1.10 -2.46
CA VAL A 19 11.97 -2.34 -1.90
C VAL A 19 12.64 -2.77 -0.57
N ARG A 20 13.93 -2.53 -0.40
CA ARG A 20 14.62 -2.86 0.86
C ARG A 20 14.06 -2.02 2.00
N GLU A 21 14.07 -0.70 1.85
CA GLU A 21 13.53 0.21 2.85
C GLU A 21 12.03 -0.05 3.12
N TYR A 22 11.27 -0.37 2.08
CA TYR A 22 9.87 -0.75 2.17
C TYR A 22 9.66 -1.96 3.10
N ARG A 23 10.47 -3.00 2.95
CA ARG A 23 10.44 -4.18 3.83
C ARG A 23 11.00 -3.90 5.22
N ASP A 24 12.03 -3.08 5.34
CA ASP A 24 12.64 -2.71 6.62
C ASP A 24 11.63 -2.01 7.57
N THR A 25 10.52 -1.46 7.03
CA THR A 25 9.46 -0.88 7.86
C THR A 25 8.60 -1.93 8.58
N ILE A 26 8.53 -3.16 8.07
CA ILE A 26 7.57 -4.19 8.52
C ILE A 26 7.70 -4.46 10.03
N PRO A 27 8.89 -4.79 10.58
CA PRO A 27 9.01 -5.11 12.01
C PRO A 27 8.62 -3.95 12.93
N SER A 28 8.71 -2.70 12.44
CA SER A 28 8.43 -1.50 13.23
C SER A 28 6.98 -1.02 13.13
N LEU A 29 6.31 -1.31 12.01
CA LEU A 29 4.99 -0.75 11.72
C LEU A 29 3.86 -1.77 11.77
N ILE A 30 4.15 -3.06 11.56
CA ILE A 30 3.14 -4.11 11.56
C ILE A 30 3.07 -4.77 12.94
N ARG A 31 1.84 -4.98 13.41
CA ARG A 31 1.51 -5.61 14.68
C ARG A 31 0.93 -7.00 14.44
N ALA A 32 1.00 -7.86 15.45
CA ALA A 32 0.51 -9.23 15.37
C ALA A 32 -1.01 -9.32 15.09
N GLU A 33 -1.78 -8.32 15.48
CA GLU A 33 -3.22 -8.23 15.25
C GLU A 33 -3.61 -7.62 13.89
N ASP A 34 -2.66 -7.09 13.11
CA ASP A 34 -2.95 -6.38 11.87
C ASP A 34 -3.51 -7.30 10.78
N VAL A 35 -4.45 -6.75 10.03
CA VAL A 35 -4.94 -7.29 8.75
C VAL A 35 -4.40 -6.41 7.64
N VAL A 36 -3.49 -6.95 6.84
CA VAL A 36 -2.68 -6.18 5.90
C VAL A 36 -3.07 -6.47 4.47
N LEU A 37 -3.26 -5.41 3.67
CA LEU A 37 -3.41 -5.46 2.23
C LEU A 37 -2.09 -5.00 1.58
N GLU A 38 -1.50 -5.83 0.73
CA GLU A 38 -0.44 -5.40 -0.17
C GLU A 38 -0.99 -5.19 -1.58
N VAL A 39 -0.79 -3.99 -2.12
CA VAL A 39 -1.20 -3.57 -3.47
C VAL A 39 0.05 -3.47 -4.35
N GLY A 40 0.10 -4.25 -5.41
CA GLY A 40 1.31 -4.42 -6.23
C GLY A 40 2.28 -5.43 -5.63
N CYS A 41 1.80 -6.61 -5.27
CA CYS A 41 2.60 -7.63 -4.57
C CYS A 41 3.63 -8.34 -5.45
N GLY A 42 3.52 -8.22 -6.79
CA GLY A 42 4.40 -8.95 -7.71
C GLY A 42 4.37 -10.45 -7.44
N TRP A 43 5.52 -11.03 -7.12
CA TRP A 43 5.66 -12.46 -6.80
C TRP A 43 5.42 -12.82 -5.34
N GLY A 44 4.91 -11.90 -4.54
CA GLY A 44 4.47 -12.15 -3.16
C GLY A 44 5.55 -12.16 -2.10
N THR A 45 6.80 -11.78 -2.41
CA THR A 45 7.90 -11.82 -1.44
C THR A 45 7.65 -10.92 -0.23
N THR A 46 7.13 -9.71 -0.46
CA THR A 46 6.79 -8.81 0.65
C THR A 46 5.53 -9.26 1.36
N THR A 47 4.53 -9.80 0.64
CA THR A 47 3.34 -10.39 1.27
C THR A 47 3.73 -11.51 2.24
N ALA A 48 4.69 -12.35 1.86
CA ALA A 48 5.19 -13.42 2.74
C ALA A 48 5.89 -12.86 3.99
N GLU A 49 6.60 -11.77 3.88
CA GLU A 49 7.21 -11.09 5.03
C GLU A 49 6.14 -10.45 5.94
N LEU A 50 5.14 -9.79 5.36
CA LEU A 50 3.99 -9.23 6.09
C LEU A 50 3.24 -10.32 6.86
N ALA A 51 3.01 -11.48 6.25
CA ALA A 51 2.30 -12.60 6.86
C ALA A 51 3.02 -13.19 8.09
N ARG A 52 4.32 -12.99 8.23
CA ARG A 52 5.08 -13.41 9.41
C ARG A 52 4.86 -12.51 10.63
N HIS A 53 4.43 -11.26 10.39
CA HIS A 53 4.27 -10.24 11.42
C HIS A 53 2.81 -9.94 11.73
N ALA A 54 1.91 -10.10 10.76
CA ALA A 54 0.50 -9.77 10.85
C ALA A 54 -0.38 -10.99 11.16
N HIS A 55 -1.59 -10.73 11.63
CA HIS A 55 -2.62 -11.77 11.75
C HIS A 55 -3.03 -12.33 10.38
N HIS A 56 -3.13 -11.45 9.37
CA HIS A 56 -3.47 -11.83 8.00
C HIS A 56 -2.82 -10.87 7.01
N ALA A 57 -2.36 -11.40 5.89
CA ALA A 57 -1.87 -10.60 4.76
C ALA A 57 -2.50 -11.12 3.46
N LEU A 58 -2.98 -10.19 2.63
CA LEU A 58 -3.45 -10.45 1.27
C LEU A 58 -2.58 -9.68 0.30
N GLY A 59 -1.98 -10.38 -0.66
CA GLY A 59 -1.27 -9.77 -1.79
C GLY A 59 -2.19 -9.57 -2.99
N THR A 60 -2.13 -8.40 -3.60
CA THR A 60 -2.88 -8.10 -4.83
C THR A 60 -1.97 -7.51 -5.90
N ASP A 61 -2.24 -7.84 -7.15
CA ASP A 61 -1.53 -7.29 -8.31
C ASP A 61 -2.47 -7.27 -9.52
N ILE A 62 -2.29 -6.32 -10.41
CA ILE A 62 -3.06 -6.24 -11.66
C ILE A 62 -2.66 -7.36 -12.63
N SER A 63 -1.43 -7.83 -12.53
CA SER A 63 -0.90 -8.90 -13.38
C SER A 63 -1.34 -10.27 -12.87
N ARG A 64 -2.19 -10.94 -13.67
CA ARG A 64 -2.58 -12.34 -13.43
C ARG A 64 -1.36 -13.26 -13.38
N GLU A 65 -0.35 -13.02 -14.22
CA GLU A 65 0.88 -13.81 -14.26
C GLU A 65 1.67 -13.69 -12.94
N CYS A 66 1.79 -12.48 -12.40
CA CYS A 66 2.39 -12.24 -11.08
C CYS A 66 1.64 -13.01 -9.99
N ILE A 67 0.32 -12.98 -10.00
CA ILE A 67 -0.51 -13.68 -8.99
C ILE A 67 -0.35 -15.20 -9.09
N VAL A 68 -0.37 -15.77 -10.29
CA VAL A 68 -0.12 -17.21 -10.50
C VAL A 68 1.26 -17.59 -9.94
N ARG A 69 2.28 -16.78 -10.21
CA ARG A 69 3.62 -16.99 -9.71
C ARG A 69 3.68 -16.88 -8.18
N ALA A 70 3.06 -15.87 -7.60
CA ALA A 70 2.98 -15.67 -6.15
C ALA A 70 2.32 -16.88 -5.46
N GLN A 71 1.20 -17.35 -5.97
CA GLN A 71 0.50 -18.54 -5.45
C GLN A 71 1.36 -19.81 -5.52
N SER A 72 2.15 -19.97 -6.60
CA SER A 72 3.05 -21.12 -6.73
C SER A 72 4.22 -21.09 -5.75
N LEU A 73 4.71 -19.88 -5.41
CA LEU A 73 5.84 -19.70 -4.47
C LEU A 73 5.39 -19.72 -3.01
N HIS A 74 4.16 -19.31 -2.73
CA HIS A 74 3.62 -19.10 -1.38
C HIS A 74 2.22 -19.70 -1.25
N ALA A 75 2.10 -21.02 -1.42
CA ALA A 75 0.84 -21.74 -1.54
C ALA A 75 -0.13 -21.59 -0.34
N THR A 76 0.37 -21.19 0.82
CA THR A 76 -0.43 -21.00 2.04
C THR A 76 -0.94 -19.57 2.24
N LEU A 77 -0.55 -18.65 1.35
CA LEU A 77 -0.92 -17.24 1.43
C LEU A 77 -2.02 -16.89 0.41
N ASP A 78 -2.78 -15.86 0.72
CA ASP A 78 -3.84 -15.35 -0.15
C ASP A 78 -3.29 -14.34 -1.16
N PHE A 79 -3.61 -14.56 -2.44
CA PHE A 79 -3.30 -13.64 -3.53
C PHE A 79 -4.49 -13.47 -4.47
N ARG A 80 -4.73 -12.24 -4.94
CA ARG A 80 -5.83 -11.92 -5.87
C ARG A 80 -5.40 -10.96 -6.97
N VAL A 81 -5.92 -11.17 -8.16
CA VAL A 81 -5.82 -10.19 -9.25
C VAL A 81 -6.71 -9.01 -8.91
N MET A 82 -6.15 -7.80 -8.88
CA MET A 82 -6.88 -6.57 -8.57
C MET A 82 -6.19 -5.35 -9.18
N ASP A 83 -6.97 -4.50 -9.83
CA ASP A 83 -6.52 -3.17 -10.20
C ASP A 83 -6.64 -2.22 -9.00
N ALA A 84 -5.54 -1.57 -8.64
CA ALA A 84 -5.48 -0.62 -7.53
C ALA A 84 -6.44 0.57 -7.69
N PHE A 85 -6.81 0.93 -8.92
CA PHE A 85 -7.73 2.02 -9.24
C PHE A 85 -9.20 1.58 -9.31
N ASP A 86 -9.49 0.28 -9.31
CA ASP A 86 -10.83 -0.24 -9.16
C ASP A 86 -11.24 -0.26 -7.68
N LEU A 87 -11.71 0.90 -7.21
CA LEU A 87 -12.09 1.08 -5.80
C LEU A 87 -13.22 0.15 -5.35
N ARG A 88 -14.09 -0.27 -6.29
CA ARG A 88 -15.15 -1.23 -5.99
C ARG A 88 -14.55 -2.60 -5.68
N ALA A 89 -13.61 -3.06 -6.52
CA ALA A 89 -12.90 -4.32 -6.26
C ALA A 89 -12.18 -4.31 -4.91
N VAL A 90 -11.59 -3.17 -4.52
CA VAL A 90 -10.94 -3.01 -3.21
C VAL A 90 -11.95 -3.14 -2.06
N LEU A 91 -13.11 -2.51 -2.17
CA LEU A 91 -14.18 -2.61 -1.15
C LEU A 91 -14.78 -4.02 -1.09
N ASP A 92 -14.93 -4.68 -2.25
CA ASP A 92 -15.47 -6.04 -2.36
C ASP A 92 -14.54 -7.12 -1.74
N LEU A 93 -13.29 -6.78 -1.40
CA LEU A 93 -12.41 -7.65 -0.59
C LEU A 93 -13.00 -7.93 0.80
N GLY A 94 -13.93 -7.10 1.27
CA GLY A 94 -14.79 -7.34 2.42
C GLY A 94 -14.10 -7.41 3.78
N LYS A 95 -12.82 -6.98 3.88
CA LYS A 95 -12.05 -6.96 5.13
C LYS A 95 -11.78 -5.54 5.61
N ARG A 96 -11.66 -5.39 6.91
CA ARG A 96 -11.18 -4.15 7.52
C ARG A 96 -9.65 -4.17 7.57
N TRP A 97 -9.02 -3.39 6.70
CA TRP A 97 -7.58 -3.30 6.60
C TRP A 97 -7.02 -2.34 7.65
N SER A 98 -6.18 -2.84 8.55
CA SER A 98 -5.52 -1.99 9.57
C SER A 98 -4.22 -1.37 9.08
N ALA A 99 -3.58 -2.00 8.10
CA ALA A 99 -2.39 -1.48 7.42
C ALA A 99 -2.44 -1.82 5.92
N ILE A 100 -1.87 -0.94 5.11
CA ILE A 100 -1.76 -1.12 3.66
C ILE A 100 -0.31 -0.91 3.25
N TYR A 101 0.21 -1.82 2.43
CA TYR A 101 1.50 -1.71 1.76
C TYR A 101 1.26 -1.53 0.27
N MET A 102 1.90 -0.53 -0.37
CA MET A 102 1.63 -0.18 -1.76
C MET A 102 2.93 -0.02 -2.56
N ASP A 103 3.10 -0.88 -3.56
CA ASP A 103 4.22 -0.87 -4.49
C ASP A 103 3.71 -0.84 -5.94
N LEU A 104 3.40 0.34 -6.43
CA LEU A 104 2.94 0.56 -7.80
C LEU A 104 4.12 1.07 -8.63
N SER A 105 4.87 0.15 -9.24
CA SER A 105 6.09 0.46 -9.99
C SER A 105 5.88 1.50 -11.10
N GLY A 106 4.72 1.51 -11.75
CA GLY A 106 4.34 2.51 -12.77
C GLY A 106 4.12 3.93 -12.22
N LEU A 107 3.92 4.09 -10.90
CA LEU A 107 3.68 5.38 -10.24
C LEU A 107 4.81 5.81 -9.31
N SER A 108 5.94 5.11 -9.30
CA SER A 108 7.04 5.38 -8.37
C SER A 108 7.88 6.63 -8.71
N GLY A 109 7.76 7.15 -9.94
CA GLY A 109 8.45 8.35 -10.42
C GLY A 109 7.62 9.62 -10.32
N TYR A 110 8.25 10.77 -10.66
CA TYR A 110 7.61 12.09 -10.57
C TYR A 110 6.40 12.27 -11.49
N ARG A 111 6.36 11.62 -12.65
CA ARG A 111 5.23 11.72 -13.59
C ARG A 111 3.93 11.17 -13.04
N GLY A 112 4.01 10.10 -12.26
CA GLY A 112 2.84 9.48 -11.62
C GLY A 112 2.53 10.01 -10.22
N LEU A 113 3.26 11.01 -9.72
CA LEU A 113 3.19 11.42 -8.31
C LEU A 113 1.81 11.95 -7.91
N LEU A 114 1.15 12.73 -8.75
CA LEU A 114 -0.19 13.24 -8.46
C LEU A 114 -1.23 12.11 -8.41
N ASP A 115 -1.15 11.15 -9.33
CA ASP A 115 -2.04 9.98 -9.34
C ASP A 115 -1.81 9.12 -8.09
N LEU A 116 -0.55 8.94 -7.69
CA LEU A 116 -0.21 8.22 -6.47
C LEU A 116 -0.76 8.93 -5.23
N ILE A 117 -0.59 10.24 -5.10
CA ILE A 117 -1.10 11.02 -3.98
C ILE A 117 -2.63 10.94 -3.92
N ALA A 118 -3.30 11.08 -5.08
CA ALA A 118 -4.75 10.95 -5.16
C ALA A 118 -5.22 9.56 -4.72
N LEU A 119 -4.53 8.51 -5.16
CA LEU A 119 -4.84 7.12 -4.78
C LEU A 119 -4.63 6.90 -3.28
N LEU A 120 -3.51 7.34 -2.71
CA LEU A 120 -3.22 7.24 -1.27
C LEU A 120 -4.30 7.93 -0.44
N ASN A 121 -4.70 9.15 -0.84
CA ASN A 121 -5.76 9.89 -0.16
C ASN A 121 -7.11 9.15 -0.24
N THR A 122 -7.43 8.56 -1.39
CA THR A 122 -8.66 7.79 -1.58
C THR A 122 -8.67 6.55 -0.70
N TYR A 123 -7.58 5.78 -0.67
CA TYR A 123 -7.46 4.60 0.21
C TYR A 123 -7.55 4.98 1.69
N ALA A 124 -6.89 6.07 2.08
CA ALA A 124 -6.96 6.57 3.45
C ALA A 124 -8.38 6.97 3.87
N ALA A 125 -9.13 7.64 2.98
CA ALA A 125 -10.49 8.09 3.26
C ALA A 125 -11.52 6.93 3.26
N MET A 126 -11.35 5.96 2.35
CA MET A 126 -12.30 4.85 2.19
C MET A 126 -12.11 3.71 3.18
N LEU A 127 -10.86 3.38 3.47
CA LEU A 127 -10.50 2.19 4.23
C LEU A 127 -10.05 2.52 5.66
N GLU A 128 -9.69 3.76 5.91
CA GLU A 128 -9.24 4.29 7.20
C GLU A 128 -8.20 3.40 7.93
N PRO A 129 -7.17 2.89 7.21
CA PRO A 129 -6.14 2.12 7.86
C PRO A 129 -5.34 3.00 8.82
N ARG A 130 -4.71 2.39 9.81
CA ARG A 130 -3.80 3.09 10.73
C ARG A 130 -2.57 3.65 10.01
N VAL A 131 -2.07 2.89 9.03
CA VAL A 131 -0.87 3.24 8.26
C VAL A 131 -0.96 2.74 6.82
N ILE A 132 -0.48 3.56 5.89
CA ILE A 132 -0.16 3.17 4.52
C ILE A 132 1.33 3.35 4.31
N VAL A 133 2.03 2.28 3.96
CA VAL A 133 3.43 2.32 3.55
C VAL A 133 3.50 2.25 2.04
N VAL A 134 4.15 3.23 1.42
CA VAL A 134 4.24 3.31 -0.03
C VAL A 134 5.68 3.33 -0.52
N LYS A 135 5.99 2.49 -1.51
CA LYS A 135 7.27 2.52 -2.20
C LYS A 135 7.23 3.57 -3.31
N SER A 136 7.74 4.76 -3.03
CA SER A 136 7.90 5.84 -4.00
C SER A 136 9.06 6.74 -3.60
N GLY A 137 10.16 6.65 -4.31
CA GLY A 137 11.32 7.53 -4.13
C GLY A 137 10.97 8.99 -4.43
N ALA A 138 10.11 9.24 -5.42
CA ALA A 138 9.65 10.57 -5.76
C ALA A 138 8.83 11.20 -4.62
N LEU A 139 7.86 10.46 -4.06
CA LEU A 139 7.08 10.95 -2.92
C LEU A 139 7.97 11.22 -1.70
N LYS A 140 8.86 10.29 -1.38
CA LYS A 140 9.78 10.46 -0.25
C LYS A 140 10.66 11.70 -0.41
N HIS A 141 11.23 11.91 -1.59
CA HIS A 141 12.06 13.07 -1.88
C HIS A 141 11.23 14.37 -1.83
N PHE A 142 10.06 14.38 -2.45
CA PHE A 142 9.16 15.53 -2.43
C PHE A 142 8.77 15.90 -0.99
N ALA A 143 8.34 14.94 -0.18
CA ALA A 143 7.93 15.16 1.20
C ALA A 143 9.05 15.75 2.08
N ARG A 144 10.30 15.35 1.85
CA ARG A 144 11.47 15.91 2.56
C ARG A 144 11.75 17.38 2.23
N ASN A 145 11.39 17.79 1.02
CA ASN A 145 11.69 19.14 0.51
C ASN A 145 10.46 20.06 0.48
N CYS A 146 9.31 19.55 0.94
CA CYS A 146 8.05 20.29 0.98
C CYS A 146 7.77 20.77 2.41
N GLN A 147 7.51 22.06 2.55
CA GLN A 147 7.10 22.66 3.81
C GLN A 147 5.83 23.46 3.61
N ALA A 148 4.81 23.17 4.42
CA ALA A 148 3.60 23.95 4.40
C ALA A 148 3.87 25.38 4.94
N TRP A 149 3.33 26.38 4.26
CA TRP A 149 3.33 27.74 4.79
C TRP A 149 2.44 27.80 6.02
N ARG A 150 2.89 28.54 7.05
CA ARG A 150 2.15 28.75 8.31
C ARG A 150 1.07 29.81 8.15
#